data_828c4a67369a882c3870b888a2d95ff8
#
_entry.id   828c4a67369a882c3870b888a2d95ff8
#
_cell.length_a   1.000
_cell.length_b   1.000
_cell.length_c   1.000
_cell.angle_alpha   90.00
_cell.angle_beta   90.00
_cell.angle_gamma   90.00
#
_symmetry.space_group_name_H-M   'P 1'
#
loop_
_entity.id
_entity.type
_entity.pdbx_description
1 polymer ?
#
loop_
_entity_poly.entity_id
_entity_poly.type
_entity_poly.pdbx_seq_one_letter_code
_entity_poly.pdbx_strand_id
1 'polypeptide(L)'
;MRLHRLGGQYPLAREEAMTALRCLKAVHSNVIEDKRVDRIFLQVLLHSAGIEDKSGISAEYEKASIELKGQEAMLRWLESEASRRTKISISMLREMHRVTFEESWPEGAGELRKSEVRIRLMSHIPPHPSKISQLLHQQFASINERLFAQQSVSPDSFFEILEIAAQAHYLVAHVHPFDDGNGRMARALGDYVMLVCGFYYDVIMTDYKDNYLDSLEECSLLDAKPLSNFLEFSYQETLDRILGFFEIVEQQDMHNGPGLNR
;
A
#
# COMPACT_ATOMS: atom_id res chain seq x y z
N MET A 1 -1.59 18.46 -9.77
CA MET A 1 -2.63 19.42 -10.24
C MET A 1 -3.42 18.90 -11.44
N ARG A 2 -2.77 18.46 -12.55
CA ARG A 2 -3.48 17.92 -13.74
C ARG A 2 -4.37 16.71 -13.39
N LEU A 3 -3.84 15.70 -12.68
CA LEU A 3 -4.60 14.51 -12.27
C LEU A 3 -5.79 14.83 -11.37
N HIS A 4 -5.65 15.77 -10.45
CA HIS A 4 -6.76 16.18 -9.58
C HIS A 4 -7.91 16.83 -10.40
N ARG A 5 -7.54 17.67 -11.38
CA ARG A 5 -8.52 18.27 -12.32
C ARG A 5 -9.21 17.19 -13.16
N LEU A 6 -8.43 16.27 -13.75
CA LEU A 6 -8.96 15.18 -14.58
C LEU A 6 -9.85 14.24 -13.78
N GLY A 7 -9.46 13.87 -12.55
CA GLY A 7 -10.29 13.05 -11.67
C GLY A 7 -11.59 13.72 -11.26
N GLY A 8 -11.65 15.05 -11.19
CA GLY A 8 -12.89 15.81 -10.98
C GLY A 8 -13.75 15.91 -12.24
N GLN A 9 -13.13 16.00 -13.40
CA GLN A 9 -13.80 16.06 -14.70
C GLN A 9 -14.39 14.70 -15.12
N TYR A 10 -13.70 13.59 -14.80
CA TYR A 10 -14.05 12.23 -15.17
C TYR A 10 -14.15 11.32 -13.91
N PRO A 11 -15.25 11.44 -13.11
CA PRO A 11 -15.37 10.72 -11.84
C PRO A 11 -15.42 9.18 -12.02
N LEU A 12 -16.06 8.68 -13.07
CA LEU A 12 -16.09 7.24 -13.38
C LEU A 12 -14.68 6.71 -13.74
N ALA A 13 -13.96 7.42 -14.59
CA ALA A 13 -12.60 7.08 -14.95
C ALA A 13 -11.66 7.12 -13.73
N ARG A 14 -11.90 8.04 -12.78
CA ARG A 14 -11.18 8.07 -11.51
C ARG A 14 -11.44 6.82 -10.68
N GLU A 15 -12.69 6.37 -10.60
CA GLU A 15 -13.05 5.14 -9.87
C GLU A 15 -12.42 3.89 -10.50
N GLU A 16 -12.42 3.82 -11.84
CA GLU A 16 -11.74 2.76 -12.60
C GLU A 16 -10.22 2.78 -12.36
N ALA A 17 -9.60 3.96 -12.41
CA ALA A 17 -8.17 4.12 -12.11
C ALA A 17 -7.83 3.68 -10.68
N MET A 18 -8.63 4.07 -9.69
CA MET A 18 -8.46 3.65 -8.30
C MET A 18 -8.62 2.14 -8.14
N THR A 19 -9.56 1.52 -8.87
CA THR A 19 -9.74 0.07 -8.87
C THR A 19 -8.54 -0.63 -9.46
N ALA A 20 -8.03 -0.16 -10.60
CA ALA A 20 -6.82 -0.71 -11.23
C ALA A 20 -5.58 -0.57 -10.32
N LEU A 21 -5.42 0.58 -9.67
CA LEU A 21 -4.32 0.81 -8.71
C LEU A 21 -4.40 -0.13 -7.50
N ARG A 22 -5.58 -0.37 -6.94
CA ARG A 22 -5.74 -1.34 -5.84
C ARG A 22 -5.30 -2.74 -6.26
N CYS A 23 -5.73 -3.19 -7.44
CA CYS A 23 -5.32 -4.48 -7.96
C CYS A 23 -3.80 -4.56 -8.18
N LEU A 24 -3.20 -3.56 -8.84
CA LEU A 24 -1.75 -3.49 -9.05
C LEU A 24 -0.99 -3.46 -7.72
N LYS A 25 -1.42 -2.63 -6.78
CA LYS A 25 -0.83 -2.54 -5.44
C LYS A 25 -0.89 -3.87 -4.71
N ALA A 26 -2.04 -4.53 -4.70
CA ALA A 26 -2.20 -5.81 -4.04
C ALA A 26 -1.27 -6.87 -4.65
N VAL A 27 -1.18 -6.93 -5.98
CA VAL A 27 -0.28 -7.87 -6.68
C VAL A 27 1.17 -7.60 -6.35
N HIS A 28 1.69 -6.41 -6.67
CA HIS A 28 3.11 -6.10 -6.47
C HIS A 28 3.52 -6.19 -5.01
N SER A 29 2.66 -5.76 -4.08
CA SER A 29 2.93 -5.84 -2.65
C SER A 29 3.04 -7.30 -2.15
N ASN A 30 2.27 -8.24 -2.72
CA ASN A 30 2.42 -9.67 -2.40
C ASN A 30 3.67 -10.28 -3.06
N VAL A 31 3.95 -9.94 -4.32
CA VAL A 31 5.12 -10.45 -5.06
C VAL A 31 6.44 -9.99 -4.42
N ILE A 32 6.49 -8.79 -3.84
CA ILE A 32 7.64 -8.32 -3.06
C ILE A 32 7.93 -9.26 -1.89
N GLU A 33 6.91 -9.80 -1.23
CA GLU A 33 7.09 -10.77 -0.12
C GLU A 33 7.45 -12.16 -0.64
N ASP A 34 6.79 -12.64 -1.67
CA ASP A 34 6.99 -14.00 -2.21
C ASP A 34 6.95 -14.03 -3.74
N LYS A 35 8.10 -14.25 -4.37
CA LYS A 35 8.21 -14.37 -5.83
C LYS A 35 7.35 -15.51 -6.44
N ARG A 36 6.89 -16.48 -5.64
CA ARG A 36 5.99 -17.54 -6.12
C ARG A 36 4.63 -17.01 -6.52
N VAL A 37 4.23 -15.86 -5.98
CA VAL A 37 2.97 -15.18 -6.30
C VAL A 37 2.88 -14.76 -7.77
N ASP A 38 4.00 -14.52 -8.47
CA ASP A 38 4.01 -14.22 -9.92
C ASP A 38 3.34 -15.32 -10.76
N ARG A 39 3.66 -16.57 -10.48
CA ARG A 39 3.05 -17.73 -11.17
C ARG A 39 1.57 -17.88 -10.82
N ILE A 40 1.24 -17.60 -9.58
CA ILE A 40 -0.11 -17.65 -9.04
C ILE A 40 -0.97 -16.56 -9.69
N PHE A 41 -0.45 -15.35 -9.81
CA PHE A 41 -1.15 -14.24 -10.45
C PHE A 41 -1.45 -14.52 -11.94
N LEU A 42 -0.49 -15.07 -12.67
CA LEU A 42 -0.70 -15.48 -14.05
C LEU A 42 -1.82 -16.55 -14.15
N GLN A 43 -1.87 -17.51 -13.23
CA GLN A 43 -2.92 -18.53 -13.17
C GLN A 43 -4.29 -17.93 -12.82
N VAL A 44 -4.36 -16.94 -11.89
CA VAL A 44 -5.61 -16.20 -11.59
C VAL A 44 -6.11 -15.48 -12.84
N LEU A 45 -5.23 -14.80 -13.57
CA LEU A 45 -5.59 -14.12 -14.81
C LEU A 45 -6.09 -15.11 -15.88
N LEU A 46 -5.42 -16.25 -16.06
CA LEU A 46 -5.82 -17.28 -17.01
C LEU A 46 -7.17 -17.89 -16.62
N HIS A 47 -7.41 -18.12 -15.33
CA HIS A 47 -8.68 -18.63 -14.82
C HIS A 47 -9.83 -17.62 -15.02
N SER A 48 -9.62 -16.35 -14.71
CA SER A 48 -10.61 -15.28 -14.92
C SER A 48 -10.89 -15.02 -16.40
N ALA A 49 -9.93 -15.34 -17.28
CA ALA A 49 -10.10 -15.31 -18.73
C ALA A 49 -10.81 -16.57 -19.31
N GLY A 50 -11.26 -17.52 -18.47
CA GLY A 50 -11.94 -18.75 -18.90
C GLY A 50 -11.01 -19.79 -19.50
N ILE A 51 -9.70 -19.66 -19.34
CA ILE A 51 -8.70 -20.65 -19.78
C ILE A 51 -8.46 -21.58 -18.60
N GLU A 52 -9.31 -22.62 -18.50
CA GLU A 52 -9.28 -23.58 -17.39
C GLU A 52 -8.25 -24.70 -17.62
N ASP A 53 -7.30 -24.83 -16.68
CA ASP A 53 -6.77 -26.12 -16.29
C ASP A 53 -7.12 -26.36 -14.81
N LYS A 54 -8.13 -27.22 -14.55
CA LYS A 54 -8.63 -27.53 -13.19
C LYS A 54 -7.78 -28.57 -12.46
N SER A 55 -6.73 -29.07 -13.07
CA SER A 55 -5.97 -30.21 -12.57
C SER A 55 -4.74 -29.81 -11.74
N GLY A 56 -4.93 -29.08 -10.63
CA GLY A 56 -3.82 -28.89 -9.69
C GLY A 56 -3.64 -27.52 -9.08
N ILE A 57 -4.72 -26.86 -8.71
CA ILE A 57 -4.63 -25.69 -7.82
C ILE A 57 -4.07 -26.21 -6.48
N SER A 58 -2.79 -25.91 -6.22
CA SER A 58 -2.15 -26.28 -4.95
C SER A 58 -2.75 -25.45 -3.81
N ALA A 59 -2.72 -25.99 -2.58
CA ALA A 59 -3.15 -25.26 -1.38
C ALA A 59 -2.42 -23.90 -1.20
N GLU A 60 -1.18 -23.80 -1.72
CA GLU A 60 -0.39 -22.54 -1.74
C GLU A 60 -1.02 -21.49 -2.66
N TYR A 61 -1.58 -21.92 -3.80
CA TYR A 61 -2.31 -21.02 -4.70
C TYR A 61 -3.60 -20.49 -4.06
N GLU A 62 -4.37 -21.36 -3.43
CA GLU A 62 -5.60 -20.98 -2.75
C GLU A 62 -5.32 -19.95 -1.65
N LYS A 63 -4.31 -20.21 -0.81
CA LYS A 63 -3.88 -19.27 0.22
C LYS A 63 -3.46 -17.92 -0.35
N ALA A 64 -2.64 -17.90 -1.40
CA ALA A 64 -2.19 -16.64 -2.01
C ALA A 64 -3.34 -15.86 -2.66
N SER A 65 -4.32 -16.55 -3.26
CA SER A 65 -5.54 -15.93 -3.80
C SER A 65 -6.39 -15.29 -2.70
N ILE A 66 -6.53 -15.95 -1.55
CA ILE A 66 -7.23 -15.44 -0.38
C ILE A 66 -6.51 -14.20 0.16
N GLU A 67 -5.20 -14.25 0.33
CA GLU A 67 -4.40 -13.11 0.82
C GLU A 67 -4.45 -11.91 -0.13
N LEU A 68 -4.50 -12.13 -1.45
CA LEU A 68 -4.66 -11.06 -2.43
C LEU A 68 -6.01 -10.35 -2.27
N LYS A 69 -7.10 -11.13 -2.13
CA LYS A 69 -8.45 -10.59 -1.88
C LYS A 69 -8.51 -9.85 -0.54
N GLY A 70 -7.92 -10.41 0.51
CA GLY A 70 -7.84 -9.77 1.82
C GLY A 70 -7.09 -8.44 1.76
N GLN A 71 -6.00 -8.36 1.00
CA GLN A 71 -5.27 -7.12 0.81
C GLN A 71 -6.08 -6.08 0.01
N GLU A 72 -6.80 -6.50 -1.02
CA GLU A 72 -7.70 -5.59 -1.75
C GLU A 72 -8.82 -5.06 -0.83
N ALA A 73 -9.42 -5.91 -0.02
CA ALA A 73 -10.43 -5.52 0.96
C ALA A 73 -9.88 -4.52 1.99
N MET A 74 -8.66 -4.74 2.47
CA MET A 74 -7.97 -3.84 3.39
C MET A 74 -7.71 -2.47 2.73
N LEU A 75 -7.28 -2.42 1.46
CA LEU A 75 -7.07 -1.17 0.75
C LEU A 75 -8.38 -0.37 0.59
N ARG A 76 -9.51 -1.03 0.28
CA ARG A 76 -10.83 -0.39 0.25
C ARG A 76 -11.24 0.16 1.62
N TRP A 77 -10.96 -0.60 2.67
CA TRP A 77 -11.21 -0.15 4.04
C TRP A 77 -10.36 1.08 4.38
N LEU A 78 -9.08 1.12 3.98
CA LEU A 78 -8.20 2.28 4.16
C LEU A 78 -8.72 3.54 3.46
N GLU A 79 -9.27 3.42 2.25
CA GLU A 79 -9.92 4.55 1.56
C GLU A 79 -11.06 5.14 2.40
N SER A 80 -11.89 4.27 3.00
CA SER A 80 -12.96 4.71 3.90
C SER A 80 -12.42 5.41 5.14
N GLU A 81 -11.38 4.87 5.78
CA GLU A 81 -10.76 5.49 6.95
C GLU A 81 -10.05 6.81 6.59
N ALA A 82 -9.43 6.89 5.42
CA ALA A 82 -8.80 8.12 4.94
C ALA A 82 -9.83 9.23 4.68
N SER A 83 -10.99 8.89 4.12
CA SER A 83 -12.08 9.85 3.92
C SER A 83 -12.65 10.41 5.24
N ARG A 84 -12.61 9.60 6.30
CA ARG A 84 -12.99 10.00 7.68
C ARG A 84 -11.86 10.71 8.42
N ARG A 85 -10.64 10.75 7.84
CA ARG A 85 -9.43 11.26 8.48
C ARG A 85 -9.17 10.62 9.85
N THR A 86 -9.32 9.29 9.93
CA THR A 86 -9.12 8.52 11.19
C THR A 86 -7.65 8.62 11.61
N LYS A 87 -7.40 8.88 12.90
CA LYS A 87 -6.03 8.92 13.43
C LYS A 87 -5.36 7.55 13.38
N ILE A 88 -4.11 7.52 12.94
CA ILE A 88 -3.28 6.30 12.97
C ILE A 88 -3.14 5.84 14.42
N SER A 89 -3.38 4.54 14.66
CA SER A 89 -3.32 3.94 15.99
C SER A 89 -2.93 2.46 15.90
N ILE A 90 -2.56 1.87 17.02
CA ILE A 90 -2.28 0.43 17.09
C ILE A 90 -3.55 -0.37 16.73
N SER A 91 -4.72 0.08 17.15
CA SER A 91 -5.99 -0.58 16.79
C SER A 91 -6.26 -0.52 15.29
N MET A 92 -5.99 0.60 14.64
CA MET A 92 -6.07 0.72 13.19
C MET A 92 -5.10 -0.24 12.48
N LEU A 93 -3.84 -0.29 12.91
CA LEU A 93 -2.83 -1.18 12.32
C LEU A 93 -3.19 -2.66 12.50
N ARG A 94 -3.74 -3.04 13.68
CA ARG A 94 -4.23 -4.39 13.93
C ARG A 94 -5.44 -4.73 13.06
N GLU A 95 -6.34 -3.77 12.83
CA GLU A 95 -7.51 -3.96 11.97
C GLU A 95 -7.11 -4.11 10.49
N MET A 96 -6.13 -3.31 10.00
CA MET A 96 -5.54 -3.51 8.67
C MET A 96 -5.04 -4.95 8.49
N HIS A 97 -4.28 -5.43 9.47
CA HIS A 97 -3.75 -6.78 9.46
C HIS A 97 -4.85 -7.84 9.53
N ARG A 98 -5.85 -7.63 10.39
CA ARG A 98 -6.99 -8.54 10.54
C ARG A 98 -7.76 -8.70 9.23
N VAL A 99 -8.15 -7.59 8.59
CA VAL A 99 -8.88 -7.62 7.32
C VAL A 99 -8.09 -8.33 6.21
N THR A 100 -6.76 -8.19 6.21
CA THR A 100 -5.91 -8.83 5.21
C THR A 100 -5.82 -10.34 5.40
N PHE A 101 -5.78 -10.83 6.65
CA PHE A 101 -5.37 -12.21 6.95
C PHE A 101 -6.43 -13.08 7.60
N GLU A 102 -7.59 -12.51 7.98
CA GLU A 102 -8.62 -13.24 8.74
C GLU A 102 -9.07 -14.54 8.08
N GLU A 103 -9.16 -14.57 6.74
CA GLU A 103 -9.57 -15.76 5.99
C GLU A 103 -8.42 -16.76 5.80
N SER A 104 -7.18 -16.28 5.60
CA SER A 104 -6.01 -17.14 5.33
C SER A 104 -5.27 -17.60 6.59
N TRP A 105 -5.38 -16.84 7.68
CA TRP A 105 -4.67 -17.08 8.95
C TRP A 105 -5.40 -16.46 10.15
N PRO A 106 -6.59 -16.98 10.51
CA PRO A 106 -7.48 -16.37 11.52
C PRO A 106 -6.85 -16.22 12.90
N GLU A 107 -5.96 -17.15 13.33
CA GLU A 107 -5.34 -17.12 14.66
C GLU A 107 -4.26 -16.03 14.81
N GLY A 108 -3.65 -15.58 13.72
CA GLY A 108 -2.62 -14.53 13.72
C GLY A 108 -3.15 -13.17 13.26
N ALA A 109 -4.34 -13.14 12.65
CA ALA A 109 -4.92 -11.93 12.07
C ALA A 109 -5.16 -10.83 13.11
N GLY A 110 -4.44 -9.72 12.99
CA GLY A 110 -4.53 -8.59 13.92
C GLY A 110 -3.79 -8.78 15.25
N GLU A 111 -3.10 -9.91 15.47
CA GLU A 111 -2.39 -10.15 16.72
C GLU A 111 -0.92 -9.66 16.64
N LEU A 112 -0.53 -8.86 17.63
CA LEU A 112 0.89 -8.46 17.75
C LEU A 112 1.73 -9.67 18.17
N ARG A 113 2.91 -9.81 17.57
CA ARG A 113 3.83 -10.90 17.91
C ARG A 113 4.22 -10.90 19.40
N LYS A 114 4.44 -12.08 19.92
CA LYS A 114 4.85 -12.34 21.32
C LYS A 114 6.28 -12.86 21.39
N SER A 115 6.88 -13.22 20.25
CA SER A 115 8.24 -13.75 20.12
C SER A 115 9.17 -12.77 19.43
N GLU A 116 10.47 -12.93 19.62
CA GLU A 116 11.50 -12.27 18.84
C GLU A 116 11.52 -12.84 17.42
N VAL A 117 11.71 -11.95 16.43
CA VAL A 117 11.75 -12.31 15.01
C VAL A 117 13.02 -11.75 14.36
N ARG A 118 13.38 -12.29 13.22
CA ARG A 118 14.41 -11.74 12.33
C ARG A 118 13.81 -11.46 10.98
N ILE A 119 14.12 -10.29 10.43
CA ILE A 119 13.67 -9.93 9.10
C ILE A 119 14.58 -10.62 8.08
N ARG A 120 13.97 -11.34 7.16
CA ARG A 120 14.73 -12.02 6.10
C ARG A 120 15.36 -10.97 5.18
N LEU A 121 16.63 -11.16 4.83
CA LEU A 121 17.41 -10.30 3.92
C LEU A 121 17.70 -8.89 4.46
N MET A 122 17.45 -8.60 5.74
CA MET A 122 17.79 -7.34 6.38
C MET A 122 18.73 -7.54 7.57
N SER A 123 19.62 -6.59 7.78
CA SER A 123 20.57 -6.61 8.91
C SER A 123 19.90 -6.17 10.21
N HIS A 124 18.81 -5.39 10.10
CA HIS A 124 18.07 -4.88 11.23
C HIS A 124 17.43 -5.99 12.08
N ILE A 125 17.57 -5.86 13.40
CA ILE A 125 16.89 -6.74 14.38
C ILE A 125 15.72 -5.96 14.99
N PRO A 126 14.47 -6.42 14.79
CA PRO A 126 13.31 -5.75 15.38
C PRO A 126 13.38 -5.70 16.91
N PRO A 127 12.75 -4.69 17.54
CA PRO A 127 12.73 -4.53 18.98
C PRO A 127 12.05 -5.72 19.67
N HIS A 128 12.40 -5.96 20.95
CA HIS A 128 11.75 -6.99 21.76
C HIS A 128 10.22 -6.77 21.81
N PRO A 129 9.38 -7.82 21.79
CA PRO A 129 7.92 -7.71 21.75
C PRO A 129 7.31 -6.77 22.79
N SER A 130 7.86 -6.75 24.00
CA SER A 130 7.39 -5.86 25.08
C SER A 130 7.53 -4.36 24.78
N LYS A 131 8.31 -3.97 23.76
CA LYS A 131 8.51 -2.58 23.36
C LYS A 131 7.61 -2.13 22.21
N ILE A 132 6.96 -3.06 21.51
CA ILE A 132 6.16 -2.79 20.31
C ILE A 132 5.11 -1.71 20.59
N SER A 133 4.24 -1.93 21.56
CA SER A 133 3.13 -1.02 21.84
C SER A 133 3.61 0.37 22.27
N GLN A 134 4.67 0.46 23.06
CA GLN A 134 5.25 1.73 23.48
C GLN A 134 5.81 2.51 22.27
N LEU A 135 6.61 1.87 21.43
CA LEU A 135 7.23 2.49 20.26
C LEU A 135 6.18 2.95 19.26
N LEU A 136 5.21 2.10 18.92
CA LEU A 136 4.13 2.45 18.02
C LEU A 136 3.30 3.61 18.55
N HIS A 137 2.94 3.61 19.84
CA HIS A 137 2.13 4.66 20.42
C HIS A 137 2.83 6.03 20.37
N GLN A 138 4.12 6.08 20.74
CA GLN A 138 4.91 7.30 20.71
C GLN A 138 5.07 7.86 19.29
N GLN A 139 5.43 7.01 18.33
CA GLN A 139 5.67 7.42 16.96
C GLN A 139 4.37 7.79 16.23
N PHE A 140 3.27 7.06 16.44
CA PHE A 140 1.98 7.42 15.86
C PHE A 140 1.45 8.75 16.38
N ALA A 141 1.72 9.13 17.61
CA ALA A 141 1.36 10.45 18.12
C ALA A 141 2.05 11.57 17.32
N SER A 142 3.36 11.46 17.10
CA SER A 142 4.15 12.41 16.30
C SER A 142 3.73 12.44 14.82
N ILE A 143 3.51 11.25 14.21
CA ILE A 143 3.04 11.15 12.82
C ILE A 143 1.66 11.81 12.67
N ASN A 144 0.72 11.54 13.58
CA ASN A 144 -0.61 12.15 13.55
C ASN A 144 -0.56 13.66 13.70
N GLU A 145 0.29 14.19 14.59
CA GLU A 145 0.45 15.63 14.77
C GLU A 145 0.87 16.30 13.45
N ARG A 146 1.91 15.79 12.79
CA ARG A 146 2.37 16.29 11.50
C ARG A 146 1.34 16.12 10.39
N LEU A 147 0.72 14.94 10.28
CA LEU A 147 -0.26 14.61 9.24
C LEU A 147 -1.49 15.50 9.32
N PHE A 148 -2.04 15.70 10.51
CA PHE A 148 -3.28 16.48 10.68
C PHE A 148 -3.04 17.99 10.79
N ALA A 149 -1.78 18.43 10.86
CA ALA A 149 -1.41 19.83 10.64
C ALA A 149 -1.50 20.23 9.16
N GLN A 150 -1.45 19.28 8.22
CA GLN A 150 -1.60 19.52 6.78
C GLN A 150 -3.06 19.89 6.47
N GLN A 151 -3.31 21.17 6.13
CA GLN A 151 -4.66 21.71 5.92
C GLN A 151 -5.11 21.65 4.46
N SER A 152 -4.19 21.61 3.51
CA SER A 152 -4.50 21.58 2.08
C SER A 152 -3.42 20.86 1.28
N VAL A 153 -3.87 20.17 0.23
CA VAL A 153 -2.98 19.57 -0.76
C VAL A 153 -2.44 20.68 -1.67
N SER A 154 -1.14 20.91 -1.62
CA SER A 154 -0.44 21.80 -2.53
C SER A 154 0.82 21.10 -3.05
N PRO A 155 1.40 21.57 -4.17
CA PRO A 155 2.69 21.06 -4.62
C PRO A 155 3.78 21.20 -3.54
N ASP A 156 3.71 22.27 -2.74
CA ASP A 156 4.71 22.55 -1.68
C ASP A 156 4.55 21.58 -0.49
N SER A 157 3.33 21.12 -0.20
CA SER A 157 3.07 20.15 0.88
C SER A 157 3.37 18.69 0.48
N PHE A 158 3.53 18.41 -0.82
CA PHE A 158 3.72 17.04 -1.31
C PHE A 158 4.94 16.35 -0.68
N PHE A 159 6.10 17.01 -0.68
CA PHE A 159 7.32 16.41 -0.16
C PHE A 159 7.25 16.16 1.35
N GLU A 160 6.61 17.07 2.11
CA GLU A 160 6.40 16.86 3.54
C GLU A 160 5.46 15.67 3.80
N ILE A 161 4.38 15.55 3.04
CA ILE A 161 3.45 14.43 3.14
C ILE A 161 4.15 13.12 2.78
N LEU A 162 5.00 13.12 1.76
CA LEU A 162 5.79 11.97 1.37
C LEU A 162 6.80 11.56 2.45
N GLU A 163 7.43 12.52 3.14
CA GLU A 163 8.28 12.24 4.29
C GLU A 163 7.49 11.63 5.47
N ILE A 164 6.27 12.12 5.73
CA ILE A 164 5.38 11.54 6.75
C ILE A 164 4.97 10.12 6.36
N ALA A 165 4.67 9.88 5.07
CA ALA A 165 4.35 8.56 4.54
C ALA A 165 5.54 7.60 4.68
N ALA A 166 6.75 8.04 4.34
CA ALA A 166 7.98 7.26 4.51
C ALA A 166 8.24 6.95 6.00
N GLN A 167 8.01 7.89 6.91
CA GLN A 167 8.17 7.67 8.34
C GLN A 167 7.15 6.64 8.87
N ALA A 168 5.89 6.74 8.47
CA ALA A 168 4.84 5.79 8.86
C ALA A 168 5.13 4.38 8.33
N HIS A 169 5.55 4.30 7.07
CA HIS A 169 5.97 3.07 6.42
C HIS A 169 7.17 2.43 7.14
N TYR A 170 8.26 3.19 7.30
CA TYR A 170 9.48 2.70 7.93
C TYR A 170 9.25 2.26 9.39
N LEU A 171 8.42 2.99 10.14
CA LEU A 171 8.08 2.62 11.51
C LEU A 171 7.55 1.18 11.61
N VAL A 172 6.61 0.80 10.74
CA VAL A 172 6.03 -0.55 10.75
C VAL A 172 7.07 -1.58 10.30
N ALA A 173 7.85 -1.28 9.25
CA ALA A 173 8.92 -2.16 8.79
C ALA A 173 9.98 -2.39 9.89
N HIS A 174 10.38 -1.34 10.59
CA HIS A 174 11.39 -1.36 11.67
C HIS A 174 10.89 -2.08 12.94
N VAL A 175 9.69 -1.73 13.43
CA VAL A 175 9.13 -2.33 14.65
C VAL A 175 8.71 -3.77 14.40
N HIS A 176 8.30 -4.09 13.18
CA HIS A 176 7.90 -5.44 12.75
C HIS A 176 6.90 -6.08 13.70
N PRO A 177 5.72 -5.45 13.89
CA PRO A 177 4.83 -5.75 15.01
C PRO A 177 4.11 -7.10 14.94
N PHE A 178 4.07 -7.76 13.79
CA PHE A 178 3.36 -9.02 13.55
C PHE A 178 4.33 -10.17 13.30
N ASP A 179 3.86 -11.42 13.38
CA ASP A 179 4.66 -12.59 13.03
C ASP A 179 4.84 -12.73 11.50
N ASP A 180 3.91 -12.22 10.68
CA ASP A 180 3.98 -12.12 9.22
C ASP A 180 3.24 -10.86 8.72
N GLY A 181 3.37 -10.51 7.43
CA GLY A 181 2.62 -9.43 6.79
C GLY A 181 3.11 -8.01 7.08
N ASN A 182 4.20 -7.84 7.80
CA ASN A 182 4.70 -6.52 8.20
C ASN A 182 5.04 -5.60 7.01
N GLY A 183 5.64 -6.13 5.95
CA GLY A 183 5.95 -5.35 4.75
C GLY A 183 4.68 -4.85 4.06
N ARG A 184 3.64 -5.70 3.95
CA ARG A 184 2.33 -5.32 3.41
C ARG A 184 1.67 -4.22 4.24
N MET A 185 1.72 -4.33 5.58
CA MET A 185 1.19 -3.30 6.49
C MET A 185 2.00 -2.00 6.43
N ALA A 186 3.32 -2.07 6.32
CA ALA A 186 4.19 -0.91 6.17
C ALA A 186 3.84 -0.10 4.92
N ARG A 187 3.78 -0.76 3.76
CA ARG A 187 3.40 -0.13 2.49
C ARG A 187 1.99 0.46 2.53
N ALA A 188 1.04 -0.26 3.10
CA ALA A 188 -0.34 0.20 3.21
C ALA A 188 -0.50 1.40 4.17
N LEU A 189 0.29 1.46 5.25
CA LEU A 189 0.23 2.61 6.16
C LEU A 189 0.86 3.87 5.53
N GLY A 190 1.91 3.72 4.72
CA GLY A 190 2.43 4.82 3.90
C GLY A 190 1.37 5.35 2.92
N ASP A 191 0.67 4.45 2.23
CA ASP A 191 -0.45 4.83 1.35
C ASP A 191 -1.58 5.53 2.11
N TYR A 192 -1.90 5.09 3.33
CA TYR A 192 -2.92 5.76 4.15
C TYR A 192 -2.61 7.24 4.35
N VAL A 193 -1.35 7.58 4.64
CA VAL A 193 -0.92 8.99 4.78
C VAL A 193 -1.17 9.76 3.48
N MET A 194 -0.83 9.18 2.33
CA MET A 194 -1.08 9.79 1.02
C MET A 194 -2.57 9.99 0.76
N LEU A 195 -3.40 8.97 1.02
CA LEU A 195 -4.85 9.01 0.83
C LEU A 195 -5.55 10.05 1.70
N VAL A 196 -5.18 10.18 2.99
CA VAL A 196 -5.72 11.21 3.90
C VAL A 196 -5.50 12.62 3.36
N CYS A 197 -4.41 12.82 2.61
CA CYS A 197 -4.07 14.08 1.97
C CYS A 197 -4.61 14.20 0.53
N GLY A 198 -5.42 13.25 0.05
CA GLY A 198 -6.08 13.30 -1.25
C GLY A 198 -5.19 12.88 -2.43
N PHE A 199 -4.06 12.22 -2.16
CA PHE A 199 -3.21 11.62 -3.18
C PHE A 199 -3.67 10.19 -3.53
N TYR A 200 -3.07 9.60 -4.56
CA TYR A 200 -3.31 8.21 -4.98
C TYR A 200 -2.42 7.24 -4.19
N TYR A 201 -2.66 5.93 -4.36
CA TYR A 201 -1.74 4.90 -3.91
C TYR A 201 -0.39 5.01 -4.62
N ASP A 202 0.68 4.67 -3.90
CA ASP A 202 1.96 4.36 -4.51
C ASP A 202 2.03 2.85 -4.83
N VAL A 203 2.42 2.51 -6.05
CA VAL A 203 2.63 1.12 -6.47
C VAL A 203 4.12 0.88 -6.62
N ILE A 204 4.76 0.38 -5.57
CA ILE A 204 6.16 -0.07 -5.66
C ILE A 204 6.21 -1.29 -6.57
N MET A 205 6.75 -1.11 -7.78
CA MET A 205 6.88 -2.17 -8.76
C MET A 205 7.92 -3.20 -8.31
N THR A 206 7.66 -4.47 -8.60
CA THR A 206 8.53 -5.58 -8.21
C THR A 206 9.95 -5.46 -8.77
N ASP A 207 10.09 -4.84 -9.94
CA ASP A 207 11.38 -4.60 -10.60
C ASP A 207 12.30 -3.71 -9.78
N TYR A 208 11.75 -2.88 -8.89
CA TYR A 208 12.50 -1.99 -7.99
C TYR A 208 12.63 -2.54 -6.57
N LYS A 209 12.33 -3.84 -6.36
CA LYS A 209 12.36 -4.46 -5.03
C LYS A 209 13.70 -4.26 -4.31
N ASP A 210 14.81 -4.47 -5.00
CA ASP A 210 16.13 -4.37 -4.37
C ASP A 210 16.43 -2.92 -3.96
N ASN A 211 16.15 -1.93 -4.82
CA ASN A 211 16.28 -0.51 -4.48
C ASN A 211 15.38 -0.11 -3.29
N TYR A 212 14.18 -0.67 -3.23
CA TYR A 212 13.25 -0.47 -2.10
C TYR A 212 13.84 -1.02 -0.79
N LEU A 213 14.36 -2.25 -0.80
CA LEU A 213 14.95 -2.86 0.38
C LEU A 213 16.22 -2.11 0.83
N ASP A 214 17.08 -1.69 -0.10
CA ASP A 214 18.26 -0.87 0.18
C ASP A 214 17.87 0.45 0.85
N SER A 215 16.82 1.12 0.34
CA SER A 215 16.32 2.35 0.95
C SER A 215 15.81 2.16 2.38
N LEU A 216 15.25 0.99 2.71
CA LEU A 216 14.84 0.66 4.08
C LEU A 216 16.04 0.41 5.00
N GLU A 217 17.10 -0.27 4.50
CA GLU A 217 18.33 -0.51 5.28
C GLU A 217 19.07 0.78 5.64
N GLU A 218 19.00 1.80 4.79
CA GLU A 218 19.62 3.11 5.01
C GLU A 218 18.84 4.00 6.00
N CYS A 219 17.57 3.66 6.30
CA CYS A 219 16.71 4.43 7.20
C CYS A 219 17.00 4.20 8.69
N SER A 220 16.57 5.15 9.50
CA SER A 220 16.45 5.05 10.95
C SER A 220 15.12 5.62 11.45
N LEU A 221 14.76 5.40 12.73
CA LEU A 221 13.55 5.99 13.32
C LEU A 221 13.58 7.54 13.35
N LEU A 222 14.75 8.14 13.22
CA LEU A 222 14.95 9.59 13.20
C LEU A 222 15.09 10.14 11.77
N ASP A 223 15.37 9.29 10.81
CA ASP A 223 15.60 9.67 9.41
C ASP A 223 15.06 8.59 8.46
N ALA A 224 13.95 8.89 7.83
CA ALA A 224 13.35 8.07 6.77
C ALA A 224 13.57 8.69 5.38
N LYS A 225 14.52 9.62 5.23
CA LYS A 225 14.79 10.31 3.97
C LYS A 225 15.19 9.36 2.82
N PRO A 226 16.02 8.33 3.03
CA PRO A 226 16.34 7.37 1.97
C PRO A 226 15.07 6.73 1.38
N LEU A 227 14.16 6.27 2.23
CA LEU A 227 12.87 5.73 1.78
C LEU A 227 11.99 6.80 1.13
N SER A 228 11.95 8.03 1.66
CA SER A 228 11.20 9.13 1.06
C SER A 228 11.68 9.43 -0.37
N ASN A 229 12.99 9.42 -0.63
CA ASN A 229 13.56 9.62 -1.95
C ASN A 229 13.18 8.48 -2.91
N PHE A 230 13.20 7.23 -2.43
CA PHE A 230 12.73 6.09 -3.22
C PHE A 230 11.23 6.19 -3.53
N LEU A 231 10.40 6.54 -2.54
CA LEU A 231 8.96 6.69 -2.73
C LEU A 231 8.61 7.84 -3.68
N GLU A 232 9.40 8.92 -3.71
CA GLU A 232 9.24 10.00 -4.71
C GLU A 232 9.36 9.45 -6.12
N PHE A 233 10.41 8.67 -6.39
CA PHE A 233 10.61 8.00 -7.68
C PHE A 233 9.45 7.03 -8.00
N SER A 234 9.12 6.13 -7.06
CA SER A 234 8.04 5.14 -7.23
C SER A 234 6.69 5.80 -7.50
N TYR A 235 6.40 6.86 -6.76
CA TYR A 235 5.16 7.61 -6.90
C TYR A 235 5.06 8.34 -8.25
N GLN A 236 6.17 8.90 -8.75
CA GLN A 236 6.21 9.49 -10.09
C GLN A 236 5.84 8.47 -11.17
N GLU A 237 6.43 7.27 -11.13
CA GLU A 237 6.09 6.16 -12.02
C GLU A 237 4.60 5.79 -11.96
N THR A 238 4.02 5.77 -10.76
CA THR A 238 2.59 5.51 -10.55
C THR A 238 1.73 6.62 -11.15
N LEU A 239 2.07 7.88 -10.92
CA LEU A 239 1.32 9.02 -11.45
C LEU A 239 1.36 9.09 -12.98
N ASP A 240 2.48 8.77 -13.62
CA ASP A 240 2.62 8.76 -15.07
C ASP A 240 1.71 7.69 -15.71
N ARG A 241 1.55 6.54 -15.06
CA ARG A 241 0.60 5.49 -15.49
C ARG A 241 -0.85 5.95 -15.39
N ILE A 242 -1.22 6.60 -14.28
CA ILE A 242 -2.57 7.15 -14.08
C ILE A 242 -2.84 8.25 -15.12
N LEU A 243 -1.87 9.11 -15.36
CA LEU A 243 -1.99 10.20 -16.33
C LEU A 243 -2.22 9.66 -17.75
N GLY A 244 -1.46 8.63 -18.14
CA GLY A 244 -1.64 7.95 -19.42
C GLY A 244 -3.05 7.35 -19.57
N PHE A 245 -3.62 6.79 -18.51
CA PHE A 245 -5.01 6.31 -18.52
C PHE A 245 -6.01 7.44 -18.77
N PHE A 246 -5.89 8.56 -18.07
CA PHE A 246 -6.77 9.71 -18.29
C PHE A 246 -6.61 10.34 -19.67
N GLU A 247 -5.41 10.33 -20.27
CA GLU A 247 -5.19 10.82 -21.64
C GLU A 247 -5.95 9.99 -22.67
N ILE A 248 -6.04 8.68 -22.47
CA ILE A 248 -6.86 7.80 -23.33
C ILE A 248 -8.34 8.16 -23.18
N VAL A 249 -8.82 8.39 -21.98
CA VAL A 249 -10.22 8.78 -21.70
C VAL A 249 -10.54 10.14 -22.35
N GLU A 250 -9.67 11.16 -22.23
CA GLU A 250 -9.82 12.45 -22.90
C GLU A 250 -9.90 12.32 -24.42
N GLN A 251 -9.06 11.48 -25.02
CA GLN A 251 -9.06 11.24 -26.49
C GLN A 251 -10.36 10.57 -26.94
N GLN A 252 -10.87 9.59 -26.18
CA GLN A 252 -12.14 8.92 -26.46
C GLN A 252 -13.34 9.87 -26.38
N ASP A 253 -13.35 10.75 -25.39
CA ASP A 253 -14.43 11.76 -25.21
C ASP A 253 -14.43 12.77 -26.35
N MET A 254 -13.25 13.17 -26.84
CA MET A 254 -13.13 14.05 -28.02
C MET A 254 -13.62 13.40 -29.32
N HIS A 255 -13.47 12.09 -29.49
CA HIS A 255 -13.89 11.36 -30.70
C HIS A 255 -15.41 11.01 -30.68
N ASN A 256 -15.97 10.69 -29.51
CA ASN A 256 -17.33 10.18 -29.36
C ASN A 256 -18.34 11.25 -28.94
N GLY A 257 -17.91 12.50 -28.71
CA GLY A 257 -18.74 13.57 -28.15
C GLY A 257 -18.97 13.45 -26.63
N PRO A 258 -19.24 14.57 -25.93
CA PRO A 258 -19.38 14.58 -24.48
C PRO A 258 -20.62 13.83 -24.02
N GLY A 259 -20.47 12.65 -23.43
CA GLY A 259 -21.61 11.96 -22.84
C GLY A 259 -21.43 10.53 -22.37
N LEU A 260 -20.38 9.80 -22.74
CA LEU A 260 -20.24 8.37 -22.41
C LEU A 260 -19.40 8.09 -21.18
N ASN A 261 -18.59 9.03 -20.71
CA ASN A 261 -17.60 8.83 -19.62
C ASN A 261 -17.73 9.85 -18.46
N ARG A 262 -18.89 10.51 -18.34
CA ARG A 262 -19.15 11.47 -17.24
C ARG A 262 -19.94 10.86 -16.12
#